data_99e995cd7e0fe1849f0bf39f4d6eb85a
#
_entry.id   99e995cd7e0fe1849f0bf39f4d6eb85a
#
_cell.length_a   1.000
_cell.length_b   1.000
_cell.length_c   1.000
_cell.angle_alpha   90.00
_cell.angle_beta   90.00
_cell.angle_gamma   90.00
#
_symmetry.space_group_name_H-M   'P 1'
#
loop_
_entity.id
_entity.type
_entity.pdbx_description
1 polymer ?
#
loop_
_entity_poly.entity_id
_entity_poly.type
_entity_poly.pdbx_seq_one_letter_code
_entity_poly.pdbx_strand_id
1 'polypeptide(L)'
;MGSFVVDKLKVKIFKERKALGQAAGEAVAGKMREILRDQKELFVVFAAAPSQNEFLEELSGKSGVDWGRVAAFHLDEYLGLPDTAPQSFGHFLRVRLFEKVRPGRVHYLNGMAEDPKRECDRYAVLFKEHPFDIACIGIGENGHLAFNDPHVADFDDPLSIKVVELDPVSRQQQVNDGSFQNLESVPRKAITLTVPTIFSAKFIYCMVPAITKAEAVKKTLEGPITTDCPATILRKHENATLFLDQDSAKFISDFGLKIAD
;
A
#
# COMPACT_ATOMS: atom_id res chain seq x y z
N MET A 1 -0.67 -3.53 23.62
CA MET A 1 0.08 -3.29 22.37
C MET A 1 1.16 -4.35 22.27
N GLY A 2 1.13 -5.18 21.21
CA GLY A 2 2.12 -6.23 21.01
C GLY A 2 3.06 -5.90 19.84
N SER A 3 4.33 -6.29 19.95
CA SER A 3 5.26 -6.22 18.82
C SER A 3 6.18 -7.42 18.82
N PHE A 4 6.47 -7.94 17.62
CA PHE A 4 7.37 -9.06 17.39
C PHE A 4 7.97 -8.97 15.99
N VAL A 5 8.84 -9.90 15.65
CA VAL A 5 9.50 -9.96 14.33
C VAL A 5 9.32 -11.36 13.76
N VAL A 6 8.96 -11.44 12.48
CA VAL A 6 8.91 -12.68 11.70
C VAL A 6 9.92 -12.53 10.56
N ASP A 7 10.97 -13.34 10.56
CA ASP A 7 12.15 -13.17 9.72
C ASP A 7 12.73 -11.75 9.88
N LYS A 8 12.54 -10.84 8.89
CA LYS A 8 12.95 -9.44 8.98
C LYS A 8 11.78 -8.47 9.17
N LEU A 9 10.55 -8.95 9.03
CA LEU A 9 9.34 -8.13 9.11
C LEU A 9 9.02 -7.79 10.57
N LYS A 10 9.01 -6.51 10.89
CA LYS A 10 8.54 -5.99 12.19
C LYS A 10 7.02 -5.97 12.18
N VAL A 11 6.38 -6.61 13.17
CA VAL A 11 4.92 -6.64 13.32
C VAL A 11 4.52 -5.87 14.57
N LYS A 12 3.50 -5.02 14.44
CA LYS A 12 2.93 -4.24 15.54
C LYS A 12 1.42 -4.43 15.57
N ILE A 13 0.87 -4.87 16.71
CA ILE A 13 -0.57 -5.10 16.89
C ILE A 13 -1.13 -4.04 17.83
N PHE A 14 -2.24 -3.44 17.42
CA PHE A 14 -2.96 -2.38 18.13
C PHE A 14 -4.36 -2.87 18.51
N LYS A 15 -4.97 -2.23 19.49
CA LYS A 15 -6.29 -2.60 19.98
C LYS A 15 -7.38 -2.44 18.89
N GLU A 16 -7.26 -1.40 18.09
CA GLU A 16 -8.25 -1.03 17.09
C GLU A 16 -7.59 -0.31 15.89
N ARG A 17 -8.28 -0.25 14.75
CA ARG A 17 -7.79 0.37 13.52
C ARG A 17 -7.43 1.84 13.68
N LYS A 18 -8.09 2.60 14.56
CA LYS A 18 -7.74 3.99 14.86
C LYS A 18 -6.36 4.10 15.50
N ALA A 19 -6.08 3.29 16.51
CA ALA A 19 -4.77 3.26 17.16
C ALA A 19 -3.65 2.79 16.19
N LEU A 20 -3.97 1.85 15.29
CA LEU A 20 -3.09 1.44 14.20
C LEU A 20 -2.77 2.64 13.29
N GLY A 21 -3.81 3.36 12.83
CA GLY A 21 -3.65 4.52 11.95
C GLY A 21 -2.79 5.61 12.58
N GLN A 22 -3.02 5.92 13.86
CA GLN A 22 -2.24 6.90 14.64
C GLN A 22 -0.76 6.51 14.71
N ALA A 23 -0.48 5.26 15.05
CA ALA A 23 0.90 4.77 15.16
C ALA A 23 1.61 4.72 13.81
N ALA A 24 0.91 4.33 12.75
CA ALA A 24 1.47 4.31 11.40
C ALA A 24 1.72 5.73 10.87
N GLY A 25 0.76 6.67 11.09
CA GLY A 25 0.91 8.07 10.71
C GLY A 25 2.11 8.74 11.38
N GLU A 26 2.31 8.50 12.69
CA GLU A 26 3.49 9.01 13.41
C GLU A 26 4.79 8.37 12.91
N ALA A 27 4.80 7.06 12.68
CA ALA A 27 5.99 6.35 12.20
C ALA A 27 6.43 6.85 10.82
N VAL A 28 5.47 7.01 9.89
CA VAL A 28 5.73 7.52 8.54
C VAL A 28 6.18 8.98 8.59
N ALA A 29 5.45 9.86 9.28
CA ALA A 29 5.82 11.27 9.42
C ALA A 29 7.21 11.44 10.08
N GLY A 30 7.51 10.63 11.10
CA GLY A 30 8.82 10.61 11.75
C GLY A 30 9.94 10.25 10.76
N LYS A 31 9.72 9.20 9.93
CA LYS A 31 10.69 8.80 8.92
C LYS A 31 10.82 9.81 7.79
N MET A 32 9.72 10.44 7.35
CA MET A 32 9.77 11.52 6.36
C MET A 32 10.62 12.70 6.87
N ARG A 33 10.42 13.13 8.12
CA ARG A 33 11.21 14.18 8.75
C ARG A 33 12.68 13.80 8.84
N GLU A 34 12.98 12.56 9.20
CA GLU A 34 14.36 12.04 9.28
C GLU A 34 15.04 12.11 7.92
N ILE A 35 14.44 11.55 6.87
CA ILE A 35 15.03 11.53 5.53
C ILE A 35 15.22 12.95 4.98
N LEU A 36 14.24 13.83 5.17
CA LEU A 36 14.30 15.21 4.69
C LEU A 36 15.33 16.10 5.40
N ARG A 37 15.98 15.64 6.48
CA ARG A 37 17.16 16.35 7.03
C ARG A 37 18.34 16.30 6.08
N ASP A 38 18.53 15.16 5.42
CA ASP A 38 19.73 14.87 4.64
C ASP A 38 19.48 14.86 3.12
N GLN A 39 18.22 14.61 2.69
CA GLN A 39 17.83 14.59 1.29
C GLN A 39 17.08 15.85 0.88
N LYS A 40 17.32 16.36 -0.34
CA LYS A 40 16.59 17.53 -0.89
C LYS A 40 15.15 17.21 -1.22
N GLU A 41 14.85 15.99 -1.60
CA GLU A 41 13.55 15.52 -2.04
C GLU A 41 13.28 14.11 -1.52
N LEU A 42 12.00 13.79 -1.30
CA LEU A 42 11.53 12.51 -0.77
C LEU A 42 10.51 11.90 -1.73
N PHE A 43 10.72 10.66 -2.13
CA PHE A 43 9.84 9.91 -3.02
C PHE A 43 8.98 8.94 -2.20
N VAL A 44 7.66 9.18 -2.19
CA VAL A 44 6.73 8.36 -1.40
C VAL A 44 5.62 7.82 -2.29
N VAL A 45 5.40 6.50 -2.22
CA VAL A 45 4.28 5.86 -2.90
C VAL A 45 3.22 5.41 -1.90
N PHE A 46 1.93 5.62 -2.24
CA PHE A 46 0.79 5.38 -1.37
C PHE A 46 -0.20 4.39 -1.97
N ALA A 47 -0.70 3.50 -1.13
CA ALA A 47 -1.90 2.72 -1.42
C ALA A 47 -3.18 3.55 -1.27
N ALA A 48 -4.17 3.26 -2.08
CA ALA A 48 -5.48 3.87 -2.06
C ALA A 48 -6.56 2.82 -1.78
N ALA A 49 -6.97 2.70 -0.54
CA ALA A 49 -8.04 1.77 -0.13
C ALA A 49 -8.67 2.24 1.18
N PRO A 50 -9.92 1.83 1.51
CA PRO A 50 -10.57 2.16 2.78
C PRO A 50 -9.76 1.73 4.02
N SER A 51 -8.91 0.71 3.90
CA SER A 51 -7.97 0.28 4.97
C SER A 51 -6.92 1.34 5.32
N GLN A 52 -6.71 2.33 4.47
CA GLN A 52 -5.72 3.40 4.67
C GLN A 52 -6.31 4.67 5.30
N ASN A 53 -7.63 4.76 5.47
CA ASN A 53 -8.30 6.00 5.87
C ASN A 53 -7.73 6.62 7.14
N GLU A 54 -7.64 5.85 8.23
CA GLU A 54 -7.17 6.34 9.52
C GLU A 54 -5.69 6.74 9.48
N PHE A 55 -4.88 5.97 8.73
CA PHE A 55 -3.47 6.30 8.50
C PHE A 55 -3.31 7.62 7.73
N LEU A 56 -4.04 7.79 6.62
CA LEU A 56 -3.96 9.01 5.79
C LEU A 56 -4.47 10.24 6.54
N GLU A 57 -5.54 10.10 7.32
CA GLU A 57 -6.06 11.16 8.17
C GLU A 57 -5.01 11.62 9.18
N GLU A 58 -4.44 10.67 9.94
CA GLU A 58 -3.39 10.96 10.92
C GLU A 58 -2.14 11.57 10.29
N LEU A 59 -1.67 10.99 9.17
CA LEU A 59 -0.52 11.52 8.45
C LEU A 59 -0.74 12.95 7.98
N SER A 60 -1.95 13.26 7.48
CA SER A 60 -2.30 14.61 7.02
C SER A 60 -2.25 15.68 8.12
N GLY A 61 -2.49 15.27 9.37
CA GLY A 61 -2.45 16.15 10.55
C GLY A 61 -1.07 16.31 11.19
N LYS A 62 -0.06 15.55 10.75
CA LYS A 62 1.28 15.59 11.38
C LYS A 62 2.07 16.83 10.97
N SER A 63 2.51 17.59 11.96
CA SER A 63 3.35 18.77 11.75
C SER A 63 4.82 18.41 11.46
N GLY A 64 5.56 19.37 10.90
CA GLY A 64 7.00 19.28 10.70
C GLY A 64 7.46 18.43 9.52
N VAL A 65 6.55 17.91 8.69
CA VAL A 65 6.86 17.32 7.39
C VAL A 65 6.87 18.43 6.34
N ASP A 66 8.00 18.62 5.66
CA ASP A 66 8.10 19.56 4.55
C ASP A 66 7.54 18.92 3.27
N TRP A 67 6.23 18.96 3.14
CA TRP A 67 5.52 18.38 1.99
C TRP A 67 5.89 19.04 0.66
N GLY A 68 6.37 20.28 0.66
CA GLY A 68 6.87 20.95 -0.54
C GLY A 68 8.06 20.23 -1.19
N ARG A 69 8.74 19.35 -0.44
CA ARG A 69 9.87 18.54 -0.90
C ARG A 69 9.48 17.07 -1.13
N VAL A 70 8.21 16.75 -1.14
CA VAL A 70 7.71 15.39 -1.38
C VAL A 70 7.24 15.24 -2.81
N ALA A 71 7.75 14.22 -3.51
CA ALA A 71 7.20 13.67 -4.75
C ALA A 71 6.32 12.48 -4.38
N ALA A 72 5.01 12.63 -4.52
CA ALA A 72 4.02 11.63 -4.15
C ALA A 72 3.56 10.83 -5.37
N PHE A 73 3.41 9.52 -5.18
CA PHE A 73 2.98 8.55 -6.18
C PHE A 73 1.86 7.68 -5.62
N HIS A 74 1.17 6.92 -6.48
CA HIS A 74 0.30 5.85 -6.03
C HIS A 74 0.61 4.52 -6.73
N LEU A 75 0.23 3.41 -6.07
CA LEU A 75 0.67 2.07 -6.44
C LEU A 75 0.05 1.56 -7.74
N ASP A 76 -1.19 1.93 -8.00
CA ASP A 76 -2.04 1.32 -9.01
C ASP A 76 -3.21 2.23 -9.38
N GLU A 77 -3.86 1.93 -10.52
CA GLU A 77 -5.08 2.60 -10.95
C GLU A 77 -5.90 1.70 -11.90
N TYR A 78 -7.21 1.81 -11.81
CA TYR A 78 -8.10 1.14 -12.74
C TYR A 78 -7.98 1.69 -14.15
N LEU A 79 -8.06 0.80 -15.14
CA LEU A 79 -8.23 1.21 -16.54
C LEU A 79 -9.71 1.37 -16.87
N GLY A 80 -10.02 2.48 -17.55
CA GLY A 80 -11.37 2.83 -17.96
C GLY A 80 -12.15 3.67 -16.96
N LEU A 81 -11.53 4.15 -15.86
CA LEU A 81 -12.14 5.12 -14.96
C LEU A 81 -11.49 6.50 -15.12
N PRO A 82 -12.31 7.57 -15.23
CA PRO A 82 -11.79 8.95 -15.23
C PRO A 82 -11.21 9.30 -13.83
N ASP A 83 -10.26 10.20 -13.80
CA ASP A 83 -9.62 10.70 -12.58
C ASP A 83 -10.57 11.45 -11.62
N THR A 84 -11.77 11.80 -12.10
CA THR A 84 -12.85 12.40 -11.31
C THR A 84 -13.76 11.36 -10.68
N ALA A 85 -13.67 10.09 -11.08
CA ALA A 85 -14.50 9.03 -10.50
C ALA A 85 -14.14 8.83 -9.02
N PRO A 86 -15.13 8.76 -8.12
CA PRO A 86 -14.88 8.54 -6.68
C PRO A 86 -14.10 7.25 -6.38
N GLN A 87 -14.15 6.29 -7.30
CA GLN A 87 -13.47 4.99 -7.21
C GLN A 87 -12.02 5.03 -7.71
N SER A 88 -11.61 6.08 -8.46
CA SER A 88 -10.21 6.24 -8.89
C SER A 88 -9.30 6.37 -7.68
N PHE A 89 -8.20 5.66 -7.68
CA PHE A 89 -7.23 5.69 -6.58
C PHE A 89 -6.50 7.04 -6.51
N GLY A 90 -6.23 7.65 -7.66
CA GLY A 90 -5.73 9.02 -7.73
C GLY A 90 -6.69 10.01 -7.08
N HIS A 91 -8.02 9.89 -7.34
CA HIS A 91 -9.04 10.71 -6.68
C HIS A 91 -9.09 10.47 -5.17
N PHE A 92 -9.09 9.21 -4.76
CA PHE A 92 -9.08 8.81 -3.36
C PHE A 92 -7.97 9.51 -2.57
N LEU A 93 -6.73 9.43 -3.06
CA LEU A 93 -5.56 10.05 -2.41
C LEU A 93 -5.58 11.57 -2.50
N ARG A 94 -6.04 12.12 -3.60
CA ARG A 94 -6.21 13.57 -3.77
C ARG A 94 -7.04 14.17 -2.65
N VAL A 95 -8.25 13.63 -2.44
CA VAL A 95 -9.20 14.16 -1.45
C VAL A 95 -8.75 13.85 -0.01
N ARG A 96 -8.22 12.65 0.25
CA ARG A 96 -7.89 12.23 1.62
C ARG A 96 -6.55 12.74 2.12
N LEU A 97 -5.59 13.00 1.23
CA LEU A 97 -4.24 13.39 1.61
C LEU A 97 -3.75 14.62 0.84
N PHE A 98 -3.64 14.55 -0.49
CA PHE A 98 -2.81 15.50 -1.23
C PHE A 98 -3.34 16.94 -1.23
N GLU A 99 -4.65 17.15 -1.27
CA GLU A 99 -5.24 18.49 -1.15
C GLU A 99 -5.01 19.13 0.23
N LYS A 100 -4.87 18.30 1.27
CA LYS A 100 -4.63 18.76 2.65
C LYS A 100 -3.19 19.15 2.89
N VAL A 101 -2.24 18.30 2.43
CA VAL A 101 -0.81 18.45 2.73
C VAL A 101 0.00 19.13 1.62
N ARG A 102 -0.52 19.17 0.40
CA ARG A 102 0.03 19.85 -0.78
C ARG A 102 1.48 19.44 -1.07
N PRO A 103 1.73 18.20 -1.51
CA PRO A 103 3.07 17.77 -1.89
C PRO A 103 3.64 18.66 -3.01
N GLY A 104 4.95 18.80 -3.05
CA GLY A 104 5.63 19.58 -4.09
C GLY A 104 5.36 19.05 -5.49
N ARG A 105 5.22 17.74 -5.62
CA ARG A 105 4.79 17.06 -6.86
C ARG A 105 3.87 15.88 -6.53
N VAL A 106 2.86 15.69 -7.37
CA VAL A 106 2.02 14.48 -7.35
C VAL A 106 2.01 13.87 -8.74
N HIS A 107 2.37 12.61 -8.82
CA HIS A 107 2.40 11.85 -10.06
C HIS A 107 1.23 10.87 -10.07
N TYR A 108 0.24 11.16 -10.90
CA TYR A 108 -0.93 10.30 -11.09
C TYR A 108 -0.75 9.36 -12.28
N LEU A 109 -1.27 8.13 -12.13
CA LEU A 109 -1.52 7.20 -13.22
C LEU A 109 -2.78 7.63 -13.97
N ASN A 110 -2.73 7.63 -15.29
CA ASN A 110 -3.90 7.94 -16.13
C ASN A 110 -4.67 6.67 -16.47
N GLY A 111 -5.76 6.40 -15.73
CA GLY A 111 -6.66 5.26 -15.98
C GLY A 111 -7.41 5.34 -17.33
N MET A 112 -7.44 6.52 -17.97
CA MET A 112 -8.08 6.76 -19.29
C MET A 112 -7.06 6.85 -20.43
N ALA A 113 -5.83 6.39 -20.23
CA ALA A 113 -4.82 6.40 -21.28
C ALA A 113 -5.25 5.56 -22.48
N GLU A 114 -5.16 6.12 -23.70
CA GLU A 114 -5.45 5.41 -24.95
C GLU A 114 -4.54 4.20 -25.15
N ASP A 115 -3.27 4.34 -24.75
CA ASP A 115 -2.27 3.28 -24.72
C ASP A 115 -1.76 3.07 -23.29
N PRO A 116 -2.31 2.10 -22.54
CA PRO A 116 -1.91 1.81 -21.17
C PRO A 116 -0.44 1.39 -21.04
N LYS A 117 0.17 0.81 -22.08
CA LYS A 117 1.59 0.45 -22.07
C LYS A 117 2.48 1.69 -22.09
N ARG A 118 2.16 2.67 -22.94
CA ARG A 118 2.88 3.96 -22.95
C ARG A 118 2.70 4.71 -21.63
N GLU A 119 1.55 4.57 -20.97
CA GLU A 119 1.35 5.13 -19.64
C GLU A 119 2.24 4.45 -18.60
N CYS A 120 2.38 3.12 -18.65
CA CYS A 120 3.34 2.41 -17.82
C CYS A 120 4.78 2.93 -18.05
N ASP A 121 5.19 3.08 -19.32
CA ASP A 121 6.53 3.58 -19.65
C ASP A 121 6.74 5.01 -19.13
N ARG A 122 5.74 5.89 -19.30
CA ARG A 122 5.76 7.26 -18.77
C ARG A 122 5.94 7.30 -17.26
N TYR A 123 5.17 6.48 -16.54
CA TYR A 123 5.20 6.44 -15.08
C TYR A 123 6.51 5.84 -14.57
N ALA A 124 7.00 4.76 -15.20
CA ALA A 124 8.26 4.11 -14.84
C ALA A 124 9.47 5.07 -14.88
N VAL A 125 9.52 5.96 -15.86
CA VAL A 125 10.61 6.96 -15.99
C VAL A 125 10.68 7.88 -14.77
N LEU A 126 9.56 8.18 -14.12
CA LEU A 126 9.49 9.12 -13.00
C LEU A 126 10.24 8.65 -11.73
N PHE A 127 10.42 7.33 -11.56
CA PHE A 127 11.12 6.75 -10.41
C PHE A 127 12.29 5.83 -10.78
N LYS A 128 12.62 5.73 -12.08
CA LYS A 128 13.69 4.85 -12.57
C LYS A 128 15.05 5.17 -11.94
N GLU A 129 15.37 6.46 -11.82
CA GLU A 129 16.65 6.93 -11.26
C GLU A 129 16.60 7.12 -9.74
N HIS A 130 15.41 7.19 -9.18
CA HIS A 130 15.15 7.45 -7.78
C HIS A 130 14.13 6.45 -7.23
N PRO A 131 14.57 5.27 -6.75
CA PRO A 131 13.67 4.33 -6.05
C PRO A 131 12.93 5.01 -4.91
N PHE A 132 11.75 4.51 -4.57
CA PHE A 132 10.95 5.08 -3.49
C PHE A 132 11.71 5.04 -2.15
N ASP A 133 11.73 6.15 -1.46
CA ASP A 133 12.24 6.20 -0.08
C ASP A 133 11.27 5.49 0.87
N ILE A 134 9.96 5.72 0.68
CA ILE A 134 8.91 5.14 1.52
C ILE A 134 7.80 4.58 0.64
N ALA A 135 7.38 3.34 0.92
CA ALA A 135 6.14 2.76 0.41
C ALA A 135 5.14 2.58 1.56
N CYS A 136 3.97 3.22 1.43
CA CYS A 136 2.83 3.06 2.32
C CYS A 136 1.81 2.14 1.63
N ILE A 137 1.69 0.90 2.10
CA ILE A 137 0.95 -0.16 1.41
C ILE A 137 -0.10 -0.83 2.30
N GLY A 138 -0.92 -1.69 1.71
CA GLY A 138 -1.81 -2.61 2.39
C GLY A 138 -1.66 -4.03 1.87
N ILE A 139 -2.45 -4.98 2.41
CA ILE A 139 -2.55 -6.36 1.94
C ILE A 139 -4.00 -6.64 1.55
N GLY A 140 -4.21 -7.21 0.38
CA GLY A 140 -5.53 -7.65 -0.06
C GLY A 140 -6.02 -8.93 0.63
N GLU A 141 -7.28 -9.32 0.42
CA GLU A 141 -7.89 -10.48 1.08
C GLU A 141 -7.25 -11.82 0.66
N ASN A 142 -6.69 -11.90 -0.55
CA ASN A 142 -5.92 -13.06 -1.04
C ASN A 142 -4.40 -12.92 -0.82
N GLY A 143 -3.94 -11.87 -0.11
CA GLY A 143 -2.52 -11.62 0.14
C GLY A 143 -1.82 -10.77 -0.93
N HIS A 144 -2.54 -10.19 -1.90
CA HIS A 144 -1.94 -9.35 -2.93
C HIS A 144 -1.34 -8.05 -2.37
N LEU A 145 -0.36 -7.51 -3.07
CA LEU A 145 0.22 -6.18 -2.88
C LEU A 145 -0.09 -5.33 -4.12
N ALA A 146 -0.75 -4.17 -3.97
CA ALA A 146 -1.35 -3.44 -5.07
C ALA A 146 -2.23 -4.40 -5.89
N PHE A 147 -2.22 -4.37 -7.24
CA PHE A 147 -2.91 -5.39 -8.03
C PHE A 147 -2.01 -6.55 -8.49
N ASN A 148 -1.00 -6.91 -7.67
CA ASN A 148 -0.24 -8.15 -7.88
C ASN A 148 -0.94 -9.30 -7.18
N ASP A 149 -2.05 -9.76 -7.77
CA ASP A 149 -2.77 -10.96 -7.35
C ASP A 149 -1.92 -12.23 -7.59
N PRO A 150 -2.21 -13.37 -6.92
CA PRO A 150 -1.41 -14.60 -7.04
C PRO A 150 -1.12 -15.04 -8.48
N HIS A 151 -2.07 -14.88 -9.40
CA HIS A 151 -1.94 -15.32 -10.80
C HIS A 151 -1.06 -14.41 -11.67
N VAL A 152 -0.73 -13.19 -11.20
CA VAL A 152 0.10 -12.23 -11.93
C VAL A 152 1.33 -11.77 -11.13
N ALA A 153 1.40 -12.11 -9.84
CA ALA A 153 2.53 -11.76 -8.99
C ALA A 153 3.79 -12.49 -9.44
N ASP A 154 4.88 -11.75 -9.53
CA ASP A 154 6.21 -12.29 -9.80
C ASP A 154 7.21 -11.53 -8.93
N PHE A 155 8.04 -12.26 -8.16
CA PHE A 155 9.04 -11.66 -7.29
C PHE A 155 10.30 -11.21 -8.06
N ASP A 156 10.44 -11.66 -9.30
CA ASP A 156 11.54 -11.33 -10.20
C ASP A 156 11.05 -10.64 -11.47
N ASP A 157 9.87 -9.97 -11.41
CA ASP A 157 9.23 -9.29 -12.54
C ASP A 157 10.21 -8.28 -13.17
N PRO A 158 10.53 -8.41 -14.47
CA PRO A 158 11.47 -7.51 -15.14
C PRO A 158 10.89 -6.11 -15.37
N LEU A 159 9.57 -5.95 -15.24
CA LEU A 159 8.89 -4.66 -15.41
C LEU A 159 8.80 -3.94 -14.06
N SER A 160 8.87 -2.62 -14.09
CA SER A 160 8.64 -1.81 -12.89
C SER A 160 7.15 -1.57 -12.64
N ILE A 161 6.36 -1.55 -13.71
CA ILE A 161 4.92 -1.32 -13.71
C ILE A 161 4.31 -2.03 -14.91
N LYS A 162 3.11 -2.57 -14.76
CA LYS A 162 2.45 -3.37 -15.80
C LYS A 162 0.94 -3.21 -15.79
N VAL A 163 0.33 -3.55 -16.93
CA VAL A 163 -1.12 -3.77 -17.05
C VAL A 163 -1.43 -5.20 -16.61
N VAL A 164 -2.46 -5.35 -15.77
CA VAL A 164 -2.92 -6.66 -15.28
C VAL A 164 -4.41 -6.83 -15.49
N GLU A 165 -4.85 -8.08 -15.60
CA GLU A 165 -6.25 -8.47 -15.43
C GLU A 165 -6.51 -8.73 -13.96
N LEU A 166 -7.60 -8.16 -13.44
CA LEU A 166 -7.94 -8.26 -12.03
C LEU A 166 -8.57 -9.61 -11.71
N ASP A 167 -8.08 -10.23 -10.65
CA ASP A 167 -8.64 -11.45 -10.08
C ASP A 167 -10.09 -11.24 -9.64
N PRO A 168 -10.99 -12.22 -9.85
CA PRO A 168 -12.39 -12.15 -9.40
C PRO A 168 -12.50 -11.89 -7.87
N VAL A 169 -11.59 -12.43 -7.05
CA VAL A 169 -11.56 -12.21 -5.60
C VAL A 169 -11.23 -10.76 -5.29
N SER A 170 -10.21 -10.19 -5.94
CA SER A 170 -9.85 -8.78 -5.78
C SER A 170 -10.96 -7.84 -6.28
N ARG A 171 -11.64 -8.18 -7.37
CA ARG A 171 -12.80 -7.41 -7.83
C ARG A 171 -13.96 -7.50 -6.84
N GLN A 172 -14.23 -8.69 -6.27
CA GLN A 172 -15.27 -8.86 -5.26
C GLN A 172 -14.93 -8.07 -3.98
N GLN A 173 -13.66 -8.01 -3.58
CA GLN A 173 -13.23 -7.17 -2.47
C GLN A 173 -13.64 -5.70 -2.68
N GLN A 174 -13.52 -5.15 -3.89
CA GLN A 174 -13.91 -3.77 -4.17
C GLN A 174 -15.43 -3.53 -3.99
N VAL A 175 -16.24 -4.54 -4.25
CA VAL A 175 -17.68 -4.51 -3.96
C VAL A 175 -17.93 -4.58 -2.46
N ASN A 176 -17.24 -5.48 -1.76
CA ASN A 176 -17.34 -5.65 -0.31
C ASN A 176 -16.90 -4.38 0.44
N ASP A 177 -15.87 -3.71 -0.05
CA ASP A 177 -15.37 -2.42 0.47
C ASP A 177 -16.30 -1.24 0.15
N GLY A 178 -17.40 -1.47 -0.59
CA GLY A 178 -18.39 -0.46 -0.94
C GLY A 178 -17.95 0.52 -2.03
N SER A 179 -16.84 0.25 -2.72
CA SER A 179 -16.32 1.10 -3.80
C SER A 179 -17.17 0.99 -5.06
N PHE A 180 -17.78 -0.18 -5.32
CA PHE A 180 -18.66 -0.44 -6.46
C PHE A 180 -19.94 -1.14 -6.01
N GLN A 181 -21.03 -0.91 -6.77
CA GLN A 181 -22.34 -1.49 -6.43
C GLN A 181 -22.42 -3.00 -6.69
N ASN A 182 -21.70 -3.49 -7.70
CA ASN A 182 -21.68 -4.88 -8.11
C ASN A 182 -20.38 -5.20 -8.86
N LEU A 183 -20.14 -6.50 -9.06
CA LEU A 183 -18.93 -7.01 -9.71
C LEU A 183 -18.79 -6.57 -11.18
N GLU A 184 -19.89 -6.36 -11.87
CA GLU A 184 -19.90 -5.95 -13.28
C GLU A 184 -19.39 -4.53 -13.47
N SER A 185 -19.63 -3.66 -12.49
CA SER A 185 -19.18 -2.27 -12.50
C SER A 185 -17.69 -2.12 -12.14
N VAL A 186 -17.06 -3.16 -11.57
CA VAL A 186 -15.61 -3.13 -11.28
C VAL A 186 -14.82 -3.33 -12.57
N PRO A 187 -13.88 -2.45 -12.91
CA PRO A 187 -13.01 -2.65 -14.07
C PRO A 187 -12.33 -4.02 -14.09
N ARG A 188 -12.06 -4.54 -15.27
CA ARG A 188 -11.39 -5.84 -15.42
C ARG A 188 -9.87 -5.73 -15.50
N LYS A 189 -9.36 -4.53 -15.78
CA LYS A 189 -7.93 -4.26 -15.95
C LYS A 189 -7.49 -3.09 -15.10
N ALA A 190 -6.24 -3.12 -14.70
CA ALA A 190 -5.59 -2.05 -13.96
C ALA A 190 -4.13 -1.90 -14.41
N ILE A 191 -3.54 -0.76 -14.08
CA ILE A 191 -2.09 -0.55 -14.09
C ILE A 191 -1.62 -0.71 -12.65
N THR A 192 -0.52 -1.43 -12.43
CA THR A 192 0.05 -1.65 -11.09
C THR A 192 1.57 -1.63 -11.08
N LEU A 193 2.16 -1.06 -10.05
CA LEU A 193 3.58 -1.29 -9.74
C LEU A 193 3.79 -2.77 -9.45
N THR A 194 4.90 -3.32 -9.90
CA THR A 194 5.24 -4.72 -9.66
C THR A 194 5.74 -4.96 -8.24
N VAL A 195 5.75 -6.22 -7.80
CA VAL A 195 6.26 -6.57 -6.47
C VAL A 195 7.72 -6.12 -6.27
N PRO A 196 8.66 -6.37 -7.21
CA PRO A 196 10.03 -5.86 -7.07
C PRO A 196 10.13 -4.34 -6.93
N THR A 197 9.30 -3.59 -7.64
CA THR A 197 9.28 -2.14 -7.53
C THR A 197 8.83 -1.67 -6.15
N ILE A 198 7.75 -2.24 -5.61
CA ILE A 198 7.28 -1.96 -4.26
C ILE A 198 8.34 -2.36 -3.23
N PHE A 199 8.92 -3.54 -3.40
CA PHE A 199 9.93 -4.12 -2.51
C PHE A 199 11.25 -3.33 -2.52
N SER A 200 11.56 -2.63 -3.59
CA SER A 200 12.78 -1.80 -3.70
C SER A 200 12.75 -0.51 -2.87
N ALA A 201 11.61 -0.13 -2.30
CA ALA A 201 11.51 1.03 -1.41
C ALA A 201 12.44 0.89 -0.20
N LYS A 202 13.10 1.96 0.23
CA LYS A 202 14.02 1.90 1.38
C LYS A 202 13.31 1.54 2.68
N PHE A 203 12.06 2.00 2.85
CA PHE A 203 11.20 1.71 4.00
C PHE A 203 9.79 1.33 3.53
N ILE A 204 9.24 0.25 4.08
CA ILE A 204 7.87 -0.18 3.80
C ILE A 204 7.05 -0.12 5.08
N TYR A 205 5.93 0.60 5.03
CA TYR A 205 4.91 0.64 6.07
C TYR A 205 3.64 0.02 5.52
N CYS A 206 3.22 -1.10 6.11
CA CYS A 206 2.08 -1.87 5.63
C CYS A 206 0.95 -1.81 6.66
N MET A 207 -0.15 -1.14 6.35
CA MET A 207 -1.31 -0.96 7.22
C MET A 207 -2.43 -1.92 6.83
N VAL A 208 -2.78 -2.83 7.74
CA VAL A 208 -3.74 -3.92 7.46
C VAL A 208 -4.74 -4.06 8.60
N PRO A 209 -5.75 -3.20 8.69
CA PRO A 209 -6.84 -3.34 9.64
C PRO A 209 -7.94 -4.26 9.13
N ALA A 210 -8.82 -4.71 10.06
CA ALA A 210 -10.07 -5.43 9.86
C ALA A 210 -9.98 -6.95 9.69
N ILE A 211 -11.04 -7.60 10.15
CA ILE A 211 -11.17 -9.07 10.21
C ILE A 211 -11.10 -9.73 8.82
N THR A 212 -11.54 -9.06 7.76
CA THR A 212 -11.49 -9.58 6.39
C THR A 212 -10.06 -9.85 5.91
N LYS A 213 -9.06 -9.28 6.58
CA LYS A 213 -7.63 -9.45 6.27
C LYS A 213 -6.95 -10.55 7.11
N ALA A 214 -7.63 -11.12 8.10
CA ALA A 214 -7.01 -12.01 9.07
C ALA A 214 -6.39 -13.27 8.44
N GLU A 215 -7.04 -13.88 7.45
CA GLU A 215 -6.49 -15.05 6.74
C GLU A 215 -5.24 -14.68 5.91
N ALA A 216 -5.27 -13.56 5.20
CA ALA A 216 -4.13 -13.07 4.44
C ALA A 216 -2.95 -12.72 5.35
N VAL A 217 -3.22 -12.10 6.51
CA VAL A 217 -2.21 -11.80 7.53
C VAL A 217 -1.59 -13.08 8.07
N LYS A 218 -2.40 -14.08 8.43
CA LYS A 218 -1.89 -15.39 8.88
C LYS A 218 -0.98 -16.02 7.82
N LYS A 219 -1.43 -16.11 6.56
CA LYS A 219 -0.61 -16.66 5.46
C LYS A 219 0.68 -15.86 5.25
N THR A 220 0.62 -14.53 5.37
CA THR A 220 1.80 -13.65 5.26
C THR A 220 2.85 -13.98 6.31
N LEU A 221 2.44 -14.21 7.56
CA LEU A 221 3.35 -14.39 8.69
C LEU A 221 3.81 -15.84 8.87
N GLU A 222 2.94 -16.82 8.60
CA GLU A 222 3.18 -18.23 8.93
C GLU A 222 3.41 -19.13 7.70
N GLY A 223 2.94 -18.70 6.52
CA GLY A 223 3.07 -19.50 5.28
C GLY A 223 4.48 -19.46 4.66
N PRO A 224 4.72 -20.27 3.62
CA PRO A 224 5.93 -20.17 2.82
C PRO A 224 5.97 -18.83 2.08
N ILE A 225 7.18 -18.34 1.77
CA ILE A 225 7.34 -17.15 0.93
C ILE A 225 7.13 -17.56 -0.53
N THR A 226 5.96 -17.17 -1.07
CA THR A 226 5.50 -17.58 -2.40
C THR A 226 4.59 -16.53 -3.02
N THR A 227 4.48 -16.54 -4.33
CA THR A 227 3.54 -15.70 -5.08
C THR A 227 2.08 -16.09 -4.90
N ASP A 228 1.76 -17.27 -4.33
CA ASP A 228 0.39 -17.62 -3.92
C ASP A 228 -0.15 -16.72 -2.79
N CYS A 229 0.75 -16.05 -2.07
CA CYS A 229 0.45 -14.99 -1.11
C CYS A 229 1.55 -13.93 -1.22
N PRO A 230 1.45 -13.00 -2.19
CA PRO A 230 2.55 -12.08 -2.52
C PRO A 230 3.08 -11.27 -1.34
N ALA A 231 2.22 -10.95 -0.36
CA ALA A 231 2.60 -10.23 0.85
C ALA A 231 3.68 -10.96 1.70
N THR A 232 3.87 -12.27 1.52
CA THR A 232 4.90 -13.04 2.21
C THR A 232 6.31 -12.53 1.93
N ILE A 233 6.54 -11.89 0.76
CA ILE A 233 7.84 -11.30 0.41
C ILE A 233 8.29 -10.22 1.41
N LEU A 234 7.36 -9.54 2.08
CA LEU A 234 7.65 -8.49 3.08
C LEU A 234 8.56 -9.01 4.19
N ARG A 235 8.52 -10.31 4.48
CA ARG A 235 9.38 -10.96 5.47
C ARG A 235 10.86 -10.96 5.11
N LYS A 236 11.21 -10.74 3.83
CA LYS A 236 12.61 -10.59 3.37
C LYS A 236 13.11 -9.14 3.43
N HIS A 237 12.23 -8.15 3.64
CA HIS A 237 12.61 -6.75 3.56
C HIS A 237 13.20 -6.23 4.87
N GLU A 238 14.40 -5.62 4.82
CA GLU A 238 15.13 -5.16 6.01
C GLU A 238 14.40 -4.09 6.84
N ASN A 239 13.62 -3.24 6.18
CA ASN A 239 12.96 -2.08 6.80
C ASN A 239 11.45 -2.09 6.58
N ALA A 240 10.80 -3.27 6.58
CA ALA A 240 9.35 -3.37 6.54
C ALA A 240 8.75 -3.42 7.95
N THR A 241 7.63 -2.72 8.12
CA THR A 241 6.82 -2.77 9.34
C THR A 241 5.37 -3.01 8.97
N LEU A 242 4.78 -4.06 9.54
CA LEU A 242 3.38 -4.42 9.40
C LEU A 242 2.60 -3.92 10.62
N PHE A 243 1.57 -3.13 10.38
CA PHE A 243 0.67 -2.60 11.39
C PHE A 243 -0.67 -3.33 11.30
N LEU A 244 -1.06 -3.98 12.38
CA LEU A 244 -2.29 -4.77 12.51
C LEU A 244 -3.17 -4.20 13.62
N ASP A 245 -4.48 -4.43 13.52
CA ASP A 245 -5.38 -4.36 14.66
C ASP A 245 -5.68 -5.77 15.20
N GLN A 246 -6.41 -5.88 16.33
CA GLN A 246 -6.78 -7.17 16.90
C GLN A 246 -7.62 -8.02 15.96
N ASP A 247 -8.42 -7.40 15.11
CA ASP A 247 -9.26 -8.10 14.15
C ASP A 247 -8.45 -8.76 13.05
N SER A 248 -7.53 -8.01 12.42
CA SER A 248 -6.65 -8.55 11.37
C SER A 248 -5.61 -9.53 11.92
N ALA A 249 -5.27 -9.43 13.21
CA ALA A 249 -4.35 -10.35 13.90
C ALA A 249 -5.03 -11.59 14.48
N LYS A 250 -6.36 -11.77 14.32
CA LYS A 250 -7.14 -12.76 15.02
C LYS A 250 -6.69 -14.21 14.82
N PHE A 251 -6.15 -14.55 13.66
CA PHE A 251 -5.83 -15.93 13.31
C PHE A 251 -4.34 -16.25 13.33
N ILE A 252 -3.50 -15.30 13.71
CA ILE A 252 -2.06 -15.57 13.86
C ILE A 252 -1.81 -16.41 15.11
N SER A 253 -0.78 -17.27 15.03
CA SER A 253 -0.30 -18.05 16.17
C SER A 253 0.24 -17.12 17.27
N ASP A 254 0.26 -17.62 18.50
CA ASP A 254 0.87 -16.90 19.61
C ASP A 254 2.41 -16.87 19.44
N PHE A 255 2.92 -15.74 19.00
CA PHE A 255 4.36 -15.48 18.88
C PHE A 255 4.99 -15.00 20.20
N GLY A 256 4.41 -15.41 21.35
CA GLY A 256 4.87 -14.97 22.67
C GLY A 256 4.43 -13.53 23.00
N LEU A 257 3.35 -13.08 22.39
CA LEU A 257 2.76 -11.76 22.60
C LEU A 257 2.27 -11.63 24.05
N LYS A 258 3.01 -10.93 24.87
CA LYS A 258 2.44 -10.29 26.05
C LYS A 258 1.61 -9.10 25.54
N ILE A 259 0.30 -9.33 25.34
CA ILE A 259 -0.64 -8.23 25.17
C ILE A 259 -0.63 -7.53 26.54
N ALA A 260 0.03 -6.37 26.63
CA ALA A 260 -0.09 -5.54 27.82
C ALA A 260 -1.54 -5.02 27.87
N ASP A 261 -2.23 -5.30 28.95
CA ASP A 261 -3.58 -4.83 29.26
C ASP A 261 -3.71 -3.30 29.20
#